data_90cd83a9bd62efdf4dfc3310d92da404
#
_entry.id   90cd83a9bd62efdf4dfc3310d92da404
#
_cell.length_a   1.000
_cell.length_b   1.000
_cell.length_c   1.000
_cell.angle_alpha   90.00
_cell.angle_beta   90.00
_cell.angle_gamma   90.00
#
_symmetry.space_group_name_H-M   'P 1'
#
loop_
_entity.id
_entity.type
_entity.pdbx_description
1 polymer ?
#
loop_
_entity_poly.entity_id
_entity_poly.type
_entity_poly.pdbx_seq_one_letter_code
_entity_poly.pdbx_strand_id
1 'polypeptide(L)'
;MKKFFTLFILSALFLELTACGTASEGGKSPAGDTLSDTGTTAEETTNYLSQFSDIDYKGATYTIGTTSDTQYPNYVGDDLNGESVNDAQFQRDAWIESNYNVSIEYIKYDDAGKLTQAIKSQVMADDDTLDCAENGMATNLAPLSSQGMLANLKAIDGLNLEASWWSQSMNKEFTINNKLYTTTGPIAFSYYYSPRIIAYNLRLADEYGLDNLYEVVENGKWTIDYMYDSMKSVTHDLNGDGEMGEDDMWGASVDEYSAAGFYISAGGTQTAISSDGTPSFLFNDPNNYSRIEKIASIIGNAEVTQKAEQLASRSGSYNIVDKVYTFKNGHALYLGYGAQAIAFYLRDMEDDYGILPVPKYDESQQNY
;
A
#
# COMPACT_ATOMS: atom_id res chain seq x y z
N MET A 1 35.03 -16.86 1.42
CA MET A 1 34.30 -15.99 2.34
C MET A 1 33.94 -14.75 1.52
N LYS A 2 32.78 -14.78 0.90
CA LYS A 2 32.25 -13.63 0.16
C LYS A 2 31.90 -12.55 1.16
N LYS A 3 32.42 -11.35 0.97
CA LYS A 3 32.03 -10.20 1.77
C LYS A 3 30.65 -9.81 1.28
N PHE A 4 29.63 -10.01 2.12
CA PHE A 4 28.33 -9.48 1.86
C PHE A 4 28.43 -7.96 1.78
N PHE A 5 28.15 -7.41 0.61
CA PHE A 5 27.99 -5.99 0.40
C PHE A 5 26.73 -5.55 1.11
N THR A 6 26.86 -4.81 2.20
CA THR A 6 25.73 -4.21 2.89
C THR A 6 25.57 -2.79 2.36
N LEU A 7 25.15 -2.63 1.11
CA LEU A 7 24.77 -1.32 0.60
C LEU A 7 23.30 -1.09 0.88
N PHE A 8 23.04 -0.18 1.77
CA PHE A 8 21.71 0.32 2.08
C PHE A 8 21.35 1.44 1.15
N ILE A 9 20.36 1.22 0.29
CA ILE A 9 19.68 2.31 -0.39
C ILE A 9 18.71 2.94 0.58
N LEU A 10 19.23 3.82 1.46
CA LEU A 10 18.41 4.65 2.30
C LEU A 10 17.93 5.84 1.48
N SER A 11 16.74 5.75 0.95
CA SER A 11 16.10 6.80 0.19
C SER A 11 15.41 7.82 1.09
N ALA A 12 16.18 8.63 1.77
CA ALA A 12 15.65 9.81 2.45
C ALA A 12 16.43 11.05 2.02
N LEU A 13 16.28 11.43 0.75
CA LEU A 13 16.68 12.75 0.29
C LEU A 13 15.50 13.69 0.50
N PHE A 14 15.54 14.45 1.58
CA PHE A 14 14.74 15.65 1.71
C PHE A 14 15.36 16.74 0.84
N LEU A 15 14.79 16.97 -0.33
CA LEU A 15 14.94 18.28 -0.98
C LEU A 15 14.06 19.25 -0.19
N GLU A 16 14.69 20.25 0.44
CA GLU A 16 13.98 21.44 0.88
C GLU A 16 13.40 22.13 -0.35
N LEU A 17 12.13 21.85 -0.65
CA LEU A 17 11.33 22.70 -1.53
C LEU A 17 11.04 23.99 -0.79
N THR A 18 11.91 25.00 -0.95
CA THR A 18 11.54 26.37 -0.68
C THR A 18 10.53 26.83 -1.72
N ALA A 19 9.27 26.45 -1.51
CA ALA A 19 8.16 27.03 -2.22
C ALA A 19 7.98 28.47 -1.73
N CYS A 20 8.42 29.42 -2.53
CA CYS A 20 8.09 30.82 -2.37
C CYS A 20 6.62 31.02 -2.74
N GLY A 21 5.72 30.90 -1.79
CA GLY A 21 4.29 31.19 -1.89
C GLY A 21 3.93 32.32 -0.95
N THR A 22 3.51 33.44 -1.50
CA THR A 22 3.05 34.63 -0.80
C THR A 22 1.90 34.33 0.16
N ALA A 23 2.05 34.74 1.41
CA ALA A 23 1.08 34.58 2.47
C ALA A 23 -0.25 35.33 2.13
N SER A 24 -1.36 34.60 2.31
CA SER A 24 -2.67 35.13 2.54
C SER A 24 -3.09 34.83 3.96
N GLU A 25 -3.36 35.85 4.76
CA GLU A 25 -3.77 35.73 6.16
C GLU A 25 -5.20 35.17 6.29
N GLY A 26 -5.39 34.29 7.29
CA GLY A 26 -6.67 34.19 7.98
C GLY A 26 -7.29 32.78 8.05
N GLY A 27 -7.01 32.05 9.12
CA GLY A 27 -7.77 30.89 9.50
C GLY A 27 -7.10 30.13 10.65
N LYS A 28 -7.49 30.45 11.90
CA LYS A 28 -7.07 29.64 13.06
C LYS A 28 -7.74 28.27 13.00
N SER A 29 -6.96 27.20 12.83
CA SER A 29 -7.37 25.85 13.17
C SER A 29 -7.22 25.60 14.68
N PRO A 30 -8.16 24.89 15.32
CA PRO A 30 -7.99 24.45 16.69
C PRO A 30 -6.95 23.32 16.75
N ALA A 31 -6.13 23.37 17.79
CA ALA A 31 -5.12 22.37 18.09
C ALA A 31 -5.81 21.03 18.38
N GLY A 32 -5.65 20.07 17.47
CA GLY A 32 -5.97 18.67 17.68
C GLY A 32 -4.69 17.90 17.97
N ASP A 33 -4.77 16.95 18.88
CA ASP A 33 -3.68 16.11 19.36
C ASP A 33 -2.88 15.46 18.22
N THR A 34 -1.58 15.52 18.38
CA THR A 34 -0.58 14.97 17.48
C THR A 34 -0.77 13.45 17.31
N LEU A 35 -1.31 13.06 16.15
CA LEU A 35 -0.96 11.76 15.58
C LEU A 35 0.58 11.76 15.48
N SER A 36 1.24 10.83 16.16
CA SER A 36 2.69 10.72 16.08
C SER A 36 3.04 10.42 14.62
N ASP A 37 3.55 11.43 13.95
CA ASP A 37 4.15 11.29 12.63
C ASP A 37 5.31 10.28 12.77
N THR A 38 5.10 9.08 12.26
CA THR A 38 6.12 8.03 12.20
C THR A 38 7.03 8.20 10.99
N GLY A 39 6.99 9.35 10.35
CA GLY A 39 7.89 9.70 9.26
C GLY A 39 9.33 9.86 9.74
N THR A 40 10.28 9.35 8.98
CA THR A 40 11.71 9.58 9.21
C THR A 40 12.00 11.07 9.16
N THR A 41 12.62 11.61 10.20
CA THR A 41 13.06 13.02 10.17
C THR A 41 14.37 13.13 9.40
N ALA A 42 14.61 14.29 8.78
CA ALA A 42 15.87 14.58 8.10
C ALA A 42 17.08 14.44 9.07
N GLU A 43 16.90 14.80 10.34
CA GLU A 43 17.90 14.67 11.38
C GLU A 43 18.23 13.19 11.69
N GLU A 44 17.22 12.33 11.81
CA GLU A 44 17.40 10.90 12.03
C GLU A 44 18.20 10.26 10.88
N THR A 45 17.82 10.58 9.65
CA THR A 45 18.47 10.07 8.45
C THR A 45 19.92 10.55 8.34
N THR A 46 20.17 11.84 8.56
CA THR A 46 21.52 12.41 8.50
C THR A 46 22.44 11.79 9.57
N ASN A 47 21.92 11.59 10.77
CA ASN A 47 22.68 10.95 11.84
C ASN A 47 23.01 9.48 11.51
N TYR A 48 22.04 8.77 10.93
CA TYR A 48 22.26 7.38 10.51
C TYR A 48 23.31 7.27 9.39
N LEU A 49 23.24 8.11 8.36
CA LEU A 49 24.19 8.10 7.24
C LEU A 49 25.62 8.46 7.64
N SER A 50 25.80 9.23 8.73
CA SER A 50 27.12 9.65 9.18
C SER A 50 28.05 8.47 9.54
N GLN A 51 27.51 7.34 9.96
CA GLN A 51 28.29 6.12 10.25
C GLN A 51 28.91 5.47 9.00
N PHE A 52 28.47 5.85 7.81
CA PHE A 52 28.94 5.32 6.54
C PHE A 52 29.85 6.31 5.79
N SER A 53 30.19 7.47 6.37
CA SER A 53 30.94 8.55 5.72
C SER A 53 32.28 8.14 5.12
N ASP A 54 32.92 7.12 5.71
CA ASP A 54 34.26 6.67 5.31
C ASP A 54 34.25 5.44 4.38
N ILE A 55 33.05 5.04 3.91
CA ILE A 55 32.91 3.86 3.06
C ILE A 55 33.18 4.23 1.60
N ASP A 56 34.05 3.48 0.97
CA ASP A 56 34.35 3.53 -0.48
C ASP A 56 34.23 2.11 -1.06
N TYR A 57 33.24 1.92 -1.92
CA TYR A 57 33.00 0.62 -2.57
C TYR A 57 33.87 0.41 -3.80
N LYS A 58 34.78 1.35 -4.14
CA LYS A 58 35.85 1.24 -5.18
C LYS A 58 35.28 0.95 -6.56
N GLY A 59 34.16 1.53 -6.90
CA GLY A 59 33.47 1.34 -8.17
C GLY A 59 32.81 -0.03 -8.33
N ALA A 60 32.49 -0.71 -7.24
CA ALA A 60 31.70 -1.93 -7.32
C ALA A 60 30.29 -1.65 -7.84
N THR A 61 29.68 -2.64 -8.48
CA THR A 61 28.27 -2.59 -8.89
C THR A 61 27.40 -3.24 -7.84
N TYR A 62 26.27 -2.62 -7.56
CA TYR A 62 25.17 -3.16 -6.74
C TYR A 62 23.94 -3.34 -7.62
N THR A 63 23.52 -4.58 -7.81
CA THR A 63 22.48 -4.94 -8.77
C THR A 63 21.18 -5.27 -8.09
N ILE A 64 20.11 -4.55 -8.46
CA ILE A 64 18.77 -4.70 -7.89
C ILE A 64 17.83 -5.30 -8.94
N GLY A 65 17.25 -6.45 -8.63
CA GLY A 65 16.18 -7.04 -9.43
C GLY A 65 14.85 -6.36 -9.12
N THR A 66 14.13 -5.89 -10.15
CA THR A 66 12.82 -5.25 -10.01
C THR A 66 11.90 -5.66 -11.16
N THR A 67 10.64 -5.24 -11.14
CA THR A 67 9.68 -5.54 -12.19
C THR A 67 9.35 -4.31 -13.01
N SER A 68 8.96 -4.51 -14.27
CA SER A 68 8.47 -3.45 -15.15
C SER A 68 6.96 -3.18 -14.98
N ASP A 69 6.35 -3.67 -13.90
CA ASP A 69 4.94 -3.48 -13.63
C ASP A 69 4.63 -1.98 -13.40
N THR A 70 3.83 -1.42 -14.29
CA THR A 70 3.44 -0.01 -14.26
C THR A 70 2.40 0.32 -13.18
N GLN A 71 1.75 -0.69 -12.59
CA GLN A 71 0.80 -0.47 -11.50
C GLN A 71 1.50 -0.14 -10.17
N TYR A 72 2.76 -0.54 -10.05
CA TYR A 72 3.59 -0.22 -8.90
C TYR A 72 4.85 0.45 -9.42
N PRO A 73 4.87 1.79 -9.52
CA PRO A 73 6.03 2.50 -10.05
C PRO A 73 7.27 2.10 -9.26
N ASN A 74 8.21 1.60 -10.00
CA ASN A 74 9.47 1.11 -9.47
C ASN A 74 10.27 2.24 -8.84
N TYR A 75 11.18 1.86 -7.97
CA TYR A 75 12.11 2.74 -7.27
C TYR A 75 13.15 3.39 -8.19
N VAL A 76 12.98 3.32 -9.50
CA VAL A 76 13.98 3.68 -10.50
C VAL A 76 13.56 4.96 -11.20
N GLY A 77 14.31 6.03 -10.99
CA GLY A 77 14.32 7.18 -11.87
C GLY A 77 15.32 6.93 -13.00
N ASP A 78 14.84 6.77 -14.23
CA ASP A 78 15.75 6.49 -15.36
C ASP A 78 16.55 7.73 -15.78
N ASP A 79 15.97 8.95 -15.60
CA ASP A 79 16.55 10.23 -16.03
C ASP A 79 15.70 11.38 -15.42
N LEU A 80 16.20 12.60 -15.45
CA LEU A 80 15.44 13.78 -15.03
C LEU A 80 14.41 14.15 -16.10
N ASN A 81 13.12 14.01 -15.78
CA ASN A 81 12.02 14.25 -16.70
C ASN A 81 10.99 15.30 -16.21
N GLY A 82 11.20 15.88 -15.03
CA GLY A 82 10.31 16.86 -14.41
C GLY A 82 9.18 16.25 -13.57
N GLU A 83 9.06 14.93 -13.50
CA GLU A 83 8.14 14.24 -12.58
C GLU A 83 8.80 14.10 -11.21
N SER A 84 8.19 14.68 -10.18
CA SER A 84 8.82 14.85 -8.86
C SER A 84 9.35 13.55 -8.24
N VAL A 85 8.60 12.45 -8.38
CA VAL A 85 9.00 11.14 -7.80
C VAL A 85 10.15 10.53 -8.58
N ASN A 86 10.07 10.53 -9.92
CA ASN A 86 11.12 10.05 -10.79
C ASN A 86 12.43 10.80 -10.54
N ASP A 87 12.35 12.13 -10.51
CA ASP A 87 13.54 12.98 -10.33
C ASP A 87 14.17 12.77 -8.94
N ALA A 88 13.35 12.59 -7.90
CA ALA A 88 13.84 12.29 -6.56
C ALA A 88 14.54 10.92 -6.50
N GLN A 89 14.01 9.91 -7.17
CA GLN A 89 14.63 8.59 -7.26
C GLN A 89 15.97 8.62 -8.01
N PHE A 90 16.02 9.31 -9.16
CA PHE A 90 17.23 9.52 -9.92
C PHE A 90 18.30 10.25 -9.11
N GLN A 91 17.94 11.34 -8.43
CA GLN A 91 18.85 12.11 -7.60
C GLN A 91 19.36 11.32 -6.40
N ARG A 92 18.51 10.50 -5.77
CA ARG A 92 18.91 9.58 -4.71
C ARG A 92 20.03 8.65 -5.14
N ASP A 93 19.85 7.98 -6.27
CA ASP A 93 20.83 7.01 -6.77
C ASP A 93 22.13 7.70 -7.15
N ALA A 94 22.08 8.82 -7.87
CA ALA A 94 23.25 9.61 -8.21
C ALA A 94 24.01 10.11 -6.95
N TRP A 95 23.28 10.46 -5.89
CA TRP A 95 23.89 10.84 -4.62
C TRP A 95 24.62 9.66 -3.96
N ILE A 96 24.00 8.47 -3.92
CA ILE A 96 24.62 7.26 -3.37
C ILE A 96 25.88 6.90 -4.16
N GLU A 97 25.77 6.85 -5.48
CA GLU A 97 26.89 6.51 -6.36
C GLU A 97 28.09 7.44 -6.15
N SER A 98 27.83 8.75 -6.08
CA SER A 98 28.88 9.75 -5.93
C SER A 98 29.52 9.76 -4.53
N ASN A 99 28.74 9.49 -3.46
CA ASN A 99 29.26 9.54 -2.11
C ASN A 99 29.97 8.25 -1.66
N TYR A 100 29.57 7.10 -2.23
CA TYR A 100 30.10 5.80 -1.83
C TYR A 100 30.93 5.10 -2.91
N ASN A 101 31.13 5.74 -4.07
CA ASN A 101 31.87 5.18 -5.20
C ASN A 101 31.37 3.77 -5.55
N VAL A 102 30.07 3.66 -5.80
CA VAL A 102 29.35 2.44 -6.19
C VAL A 102 28.57 2.74 -7.45
N SER A 103 28.30 1.75 -8.28
CA SER A 103 27.34 1.86 -9.39
C SER A 103 26.08 1.09 -9.01
N ILE A 104 24.89 1.69 -9.18
CA ILE A 104 23.59 1.04 -8.95
C ILE A 104 23.03 0.62 -10.30
N GLU A 105 22.78 -0.67 -10.46
CA GLU A 105 22.17 -1.23 -11.65
C GLU A 105 20.82 -1.88 -11.34
N TYR A 106 19.82 -1.64 -12.20
CA TYR A 106 18.50 -2.25 -12.09
C TYR A 106 18.28 -3.23 -13.24
N ILE A 107 18.00 -4.50 -12.89
CA ILE A 107 17.54 -5.49 -13.86
C ILE A 107 16.02 -5.56 -13.76
N LYS A 108 15.34 -5.04 -14.80
CA LYS A 108 13.88 -5.02 -14.88
C LYS A 108 13.37 -6.32 -15.53
N TYR A 109 12.57 -7.09 -14.80
CA TYR A 109 11.89 -8.28 -15.30
C TYR A 109 10.46 -7.94 -15.70
N ASP A 110 9.94 -8.57 -16.74
CA ASP A 110 8.61 -8.26 -17.27
C ASP A 110 7.48 -8.44 -16.25
N ASP A 111 7.64 -9.38 -15.31
CA ASP A 111 6.69 -9.64 -14.25
C ASP A 111 7.35 -10.22 -12.98
N ALA A 112 6.58 -10.21 -11.89
CA ALA A 112 7.02 -10.71 -10.59
C ALA A 112 7.39 -12.21 -10.59
N GLY A 113 6.76 -13.01 -11.44
CA GLY A 113 7.05 -14.44 -11.59
C GLY A 113 8.41 -14.68 -12.24
N LYS A 114 8.76 -13.89 -13.28
CA LYS A 114 10.08 -13.97 -13.92
C LYS A 114 11.20 -13.55 -12.98
N LEU A 115 11.00 -12.50 -12.18
CA LEU A 115 11.95 -12.11 -11.15
C LEU A 115 12.11 -13.21 -10.09
N THR A 116 11.01 -13.82 -9.63
CA THR A 116 11.04 -14.96 -8.71
C THR A 116 11.86 -16.11 -9.27
N GLN A 117 11.68 -16.43 -10.55
CA GLN A 117 12.43 -17.50 -11.22
C GLN A 117 13.91 -17.16 -11.35
N ALA A 118 14.26 -15.90 -11.63
CA ALA A 118 15.64 -15.43 -11.68
C ALA A 118 16.34 -15.58 -10.31
N ILE A 119 15.68 -15.17 -9.21
CA ILE A 119 16.20 -15.37 -7.86
C ILE A 119 16.46 -16.86 -7.57
N LYS A 120 15.51 -17.75 -7.91
CA LYS A 120 15.70 -19.19 -7.75
C LYS A 120 16.90 -19.72 -8.53
N SER A 121 16.99 -19.33 -9.79
CA SER A 121 18.08 -19.79 -10.67
C SER A 121 19.44 -19.35 -10.17
N GLN A 122 19.56 -18.10 -9.74
CA GLN A 122 20.78 -17.53 -9.17
C GLN A 122 21.22 -18.31 -7.91
N VAL A 123 20.29 -18.50 -6.95
CA VAL A 123 20.60 -19.21 -5.69
C VAL A 123 21.02 -20.63 -5.95
N MET A 124 20.34 -21.33 -6.89
CA MET A 124 20.68 -22.72 -7.23
C MET A 124 22.00 -22.85 -7.99
N ALA A 125 22.38 -21.84 -8.77
CA ALA A 125 23.63 -21.82 -9.52
C ALA A 125 24.83 -21.29 -8.72
N ASP A 126 24.61 -20.83 -7.48
CA ASP A 126 25.60 -20.06 -6.68
C ASP A 126 26.15 -18.88 -7.49
N ASP A 127 25.26 -18.16 -8.17
CA ASP A 127 25.53 -17.02 -9.02
C ASP A 127 25.37 -15.71 -8.23
N ASP A 128 25.88 -14.63 -8.75
CA ASP A 128 26.04 -13.32 -8.11
C ASP A 128 25.39 -12.21 -8.96
N THR A 129 24.35 -12.56 -9.73
CA THR A 129 23.73 -11.63 -10.69
C THR A 129 22.94 -10.53 -9.99
N LEU A 130 22.26 -10.84 -8.87
CA LEU A 130 21.46 -9.88 -8.09
C LEU A 130 21.98 -9.82 -6.66
N ASP A 131 22.21 -8.61 -6.16
CA ASP A 131 22.53 -8.37 -4.74
C ASP A 131 21.27 -8.24 -3.90
N CYS A 132 20.21 -7.65 -4.50
CA CYS A 132 18.92 -7.41 -3.84
C CYS A 132 17.78 -7.59 -4.86
N ALA A 133 16.58 -7.81 -4.37
CA ALA A 133 15.39 -7.84 -5.22
C ALA A 133 14.18 -7.21 -4.54
N GLU A 134 13.36 -6.51 -5.33
CA GLU A 134 12.07 -5.96 -4.96
C GLU A 134 10.98 -6.72 -5.68
N ASN A 135 10.10 -7.38 -4.92
CA ASN A 135 9.05 -8.21 -5.49
C ASN A 135 7.82 -8.28 -4.60
N GLY A 136 6.71 -8.71 -5.16
CA GLY A 136 5.47 -8.95 -4.41
C GLY A 136 5.67 -9.95 -3.27
N MET A 137 5.36 -9.52 -2.04
CA MET A 137 5.68 -10.30 -0.85
C MET A 137 4.91 -11.62 -0.77
N ALA A 138 3.58 -11.55 -0.82
CA ALA A 138 2.73 -12.70 -0.49
C ALA A 138 2.88 -13.85 -1.50
N THR A 139 2.89 -13.52 -2.78
CA THR A 139 2.85 -14.53 -3.86
C THR A 139 4.23 -14.95 -4.34
N ASN A 140 5.24 -14.10 -4.17
CA ASN A 140 6.55 -14.29 -4.77
C ASN A 140 7.67 -14.49 -3.74
N LEU A 141 7.80 -13.63 -2.73
CA LEU A 141 8.90 -13.70 -1.76
C LEU A 141 8.66 -14.72 -0.64
N ALA A 142 7.42 -14.89 -0.17
CA ALA A 142 7.10 -15.83 0.89
C ALA A 142 7.48 -17.30 0.54
N PRO A 143 7.19 -17.80 -0.68
CA PRO A 143 7.67 -19.13 -1.10
C PRO A 143 9.20 -19.25 -1.14
N LEU A 144 9.93 -18.22 -1.52
CA LEU A 144 11.39 -18.21 -1.52
C LEU A 144 11.95 -18.26 -0.09
N SER A 145 11.32 -17.54 0.86
CA SER A 145 11.67 -17.58 2.27
C SER A 145 11.58 -18.99 2.85
N SER A 146 10.45 -19.68 2.57
CA SER A 146 10.22 -21.04 3.06
C SER A 146 11.19 -22.07 2.46
N GLN A 147 11.73 -21.81 1.28
CA GLN A 147 12.71 -22.64 0.60
C GLN A 147 14.16 -22.33 1.02
N GLY A 148 14.36 -21.34 1.92
CA GLY A 148 15.70 -20.93 2.37
C GLY A 148 16.52 -20.20 1.30
N MET A 149 15.86 -19.60 0.31
CA MET A 149 16.50 -18.91 -0.80
C MET A 149 16.76 -17.41 -0.54
N LEU A 150 16.31 -16.89 0.59
CA LEU A 150 16.52 -15.50 0.98
C LEU A 150 17.41 -15.40 2.21
N ALA A 151 18.21 -14.36 2.26
CA ALA A 151 19.05 -14.04 3.41
C ALA A 151 18.19 -13.59 4.61
N ASN A 152 18.62 -13.99 5.82
CA ASN A 152 18.01 -13.46 7.05
C ASN A 152 18.44 -12.00 7.27
N LEU A 153 17.52 -11.07 7.07
CA LEU A 153 17.79 -9.63 7.21
C LEU A 153 18.29 -9.23 8.59
N LYS A 154 17.88 -9.94 9.66
CA LYS A 154 18.38 -9.70 11.02
C LYS A 154 19.87 -10.06 11.21
N ALA A 155 20.45 -10.79 10.28
CA ALA A 155 21.87 -11.13 10.30
C ALA A 155 22.73 -10.19 9.43
N ILE A 156 22.12 -9.17 8.83
CA ILE A 156 22.81 -8.18 8.01
C ILE A 156 23.10 -6.95 8.88
N ASP A 157 24.36 -6.73 9.17
CA ASP A 157 24.78 -5.56 9.94
C ASP A 157 24.47 -4.26 9.19
N GLY A 158 24.05 -3.24 9.91
CA GLY A 158 23.76 -1.93 9.35
C GLY A 158 22.37 -1.78 8.71
N LEU A 159 21.48 -2.80 8.76
CA LEU A 159 20.09 -2.67 8.26
C LEU A 159 19.23 -1.74 9.11
N ASN A 160 19.55 -1.57 10.37
CA ASN A 160 18.76 -0.79 11.32
C ASN A 160 17.25 -1.05 11.18
N LEU A 161 16.85 -2.32 11.32
CA LEU A 161 15.46 -2.76 11.11
C LEU A 161 14.43 -2.12 12.05
N GLU A 162 14.91 -1.44 13.12
CA GLU A 162 14.08 -0.69 14.07
C GLU A 162 13.83 0.76 13.63
N ALA A 163 14.46 1.21 12.55
CA ALA A 163 14.31 2.57 12.07
C ALA A 163 12.91 2.83 11.46
N SER A 164 12.50 4.09 11.48
CA SER A 164 11.16 4.54 11.05
C SER A 164 10.86 4.34 9.56
N TRP A 165 11.87 4.18 8.72
CA TRP A 165 11.68 3.84 7.29
C TRP A 165 11.33 2.36 7.03
N TRP A 166 11.31 1.51 8.06
CA TRP A 166 10.80 0.15 8.00
C TRP A 166 9.44 0.05 8.69
N SER A 167 8.52 -0.72 8.13
CA SER A 167 7.26 -1.04 8.79
C SER A 167 7.47 -1.97 9.99
N GLN A 168 7.41 -1.41 11.20
CA GLN A 168 7.63 -2.17 12.45
C GLN A 168 6.57 -3.25 12.65
N SER A 169 5.32 -2.97 12.29
CA SER A 169 4.24 -3.94 12.36
C SER A 169 4.49 -5.13 11.42
N MET A 170 4.88 -4.86 10.18
CA MET A 170 5.19 -5.93 9.21
C MET A 170 6.44 -6.71 9.62
N ASN A 171 7.51 -6.04 10.07
CA ASN A 171 8.71 -6.73 10.56
C ASN A 171 8.39 -7.68 11.71
N LYS A 172 7.49 -7.28 12.61
CA LYS A 172 7.01 -8.12 13.70
C LYS A 172 6.24 -9.34 13.19
N GLU A 173 5.27 -9.13 12.30
CA GLU A 173 4.41 -10.18 11.75
C GLU A 173 5.15 -11.18 10.86
N PHE A 174 6.18 -10.73 10.12
CA PHE A 174 6.99 -11.59 9.25
C PHE A 174 8.21 -12.20 9.93
N THR A 175 8.48 -11.86 11.19
CA THR A 175 9.54 -12.52 11.95
C THR A 175 9.07 -13.88 12.46
N ILE A 176 9.59 -14.95 11.87
CA ILE A 176 9.29 -16.34 12.25
C ILE A 176 10.57 -17.00 12.78
N ASN A 177 10.51 -17.61 13.95
CA ASN A 177 11.67 -18.24 14.60
C ASN A 177 12.88 -17.28 14.66
N ASN A 178 12.63 -16.02 15.01
CA ASN A 178 13.63 -14.95 15.07
C ASN A 178 14.38 -14.67 13.77
N LYS A 179 13.79 -14.99 12.60
CA LYS A 179 14.33 -14.69 11.28
C LYS A 179 13.35 -13.83 10.50
N LEU A 180 13.87 -12.82 9.81
CA LEU A 180 13.13 -11.95 8.91
C LEU A 180 13.78 -12.05 7.52
N TYR A 181 13.04 -12.47 6.52
CA TYR A 181 13.55 -12.66 5.16
C TYR A 181 13.11 -11.59 4.17
N THR A 182 12.08 -10.84 4.52
CA THR A 182 11.50 -9.78 3.70
C THR A 182 11.07 -8.63 4.59
N THR A 183 11.20 -7.41 4.10
CA THR A 183 10.73 -6.21 4.81
C THR A 183 10.17 -5.21 3.81
N THR A 184 9.40 -4.25 4.29
CA THR A 184 8.89 -3.10 3.55
C THR A 184 8.67 -1.93 4.52
N GLY A 185 8.22 -0.81 4.00
CA GLY A 185 7.90 0.37 4.80
C GLY A 185 7.99 1.65 3.97
N PRO A 186 8.03 2.80 4.61
CA PRO A 186 8.20 4.10 3.96
C PRO A 186 9.39 4.22 3.00
N ILE A 187 10.38 3.36 3.12
CA ILE A 187 11.48 3.23 2.16
C ILE A 187 10.99 2.83 0.77
N ALA A 188 9.87 2.13 0.70
CA ALA A 188 9.28 1.60 -0.51
C ALA A 188 8.17 2.53 -1.02
N PHE A 189 8.31 3.09 -2.24
CA PHE A 189 7.29 4.00 -2.78
C PHE A 189 5.91 3.33 -2.90
N SER A 190 5.87 2.04 -3.25
CA SER A 190 4.65 1.22 -3.28
C SER A 190 3.93 1.14 -1.92
N TYR A 191 4.63 1.38 -0.82
CA TYR A 191 4.03 1.47 0.51
C TYR A 191 2.96 2.56 0.61
N TYR A 192 3.14 3.67 -0.10
CA TYR A 192 2.18 4.78 -0.12
C TYR A 192 1.02 4.57 -1.09
N TYR A 193 1.17 3.71 -2.09
CA TYR A 193 0.09 3.36 -3.03
C TYR A 193 -0.75 2.17 -2.57
N SER A 194 -0.22 1.32 -1.71
CA SER A 194 -0.88 0.08 -1.30
C SER A 194 -1.95 0.20 -0.20
N PRO A 195 -1.97 1.25 0.68
CA PRO A 195 -3.00 1.35 1.69
C PRO A 195 -4.40 1.27 1.08
N ARG A 196 -5.27 0.50 1.71
CA ARG A 196 -6.68 0.45 1.34
C ARG A 196 -7.40 1.68 1.87
N ILE A 197 -8.19 2.29 1.00
CA ILE A 197 -9.00 3.47 1.29
C ILE A 197 -10.43 3.26 0.82
N ILE A 198 -11.32 4.11 1.31
CA ILE A 198 -12.66 4.33 0.74
C ILE A 198 -12.67 5.72 0.14
N ALA A 199 -12.72 5.82 -1.18
CA ALA A 199 -13.08 7.08 -1.82
C ALA A 199 -14.60 7.21 -1.83
N TYR A 200 -15.13 8.44 -1.65
CA TYR A 200 -16.57 8.70 -1.74
C TYR A 200 -16.85 9.90 -2.64
N ASN A 201 -17.94 9.83 -3.38
CA ASN A 201 -18.38 10.88 -4.29
C ASN A 201 -19.08 11.99 -3.49
N LEU A 202 -18.52 13.22 -3.52
CA LEU A 202 -19.03 14.37 -2.76
C LEU A 202 -20.39 14.83 -3.27
N ARG A 203 -20.61 14.82 -4.60
CA ARG A 203 -21.88 15.19 -5.19
C ARG A 203 -23.01 14.24 -4.76
N LEU A 204 -22.76 12.94 -4.79
CA LEU A 204 -23.76 11.96 -4.35
C LEU A 204 -24.00 12.05 -2.83
N ALA A 205 -22.98 12.26 -2.04
CA ALA A 205 -23.15 12.44 -0.59
C ALA A 205 -24.07 13.63 -0.26
N ASP A 206 -23.89 14.75 -0.97
CA ASP A 206 -24.74 15.95 -0.82
C ASP A 206 -26.16 15.71 -1.37
N GLU A 207 -26.29 15.12 -2.56
CA GLU A 207 -27.58 14.84 -3.21
C GLU A 207 -28.48 13.93 -2.37
N TYR A 208 -27.90 12.93 -1.72
CA TYR A 208 -28.63 12.00 -0.85
C TYR A 208 -28.68 12.45 0.62
N GLY A 209 -28.16 13.65 0.94
CA GLY A 209 -28.26 14.26 2.25
C GLY A 209 -27.50 13.52 3.34
N LEU A 210 -26.35 12.95 3.00
CA LEU A 210 -25.50 12.29 4.00
C LEU A 210 -24.84 13.33 4.90
N ASP A 211 -24.52 12.93 6.12
CA ASP A 211 -23.70 13.73 7.04
C ASP A 211 -22.33 14.03 6.43
N ASN A 212 -21.63 15.03 6.97
CA ASN A 212 -20.22 15.24 6.64
C ASN A 212 -19.41 14.02 7.08
N LEU A 213 -18.95 13.21 6.11
CA LEU A 213 -18.30 11.93 6.39
C LEU A 213 -16.95 12.10 7.11
N TYR A 214 -16.27 13.24 6.97
CA TYR A 214 -15.07 13.52 7.76
C TYR A 214 -15.42 13.71 9.24
N GLU A 215 -16.53 14.42 9.55
CA GLU A 215 -17.01 14.54 10.93
C GLU A 215 -17.46 13.19 11.49
N VAL A 216 -18.06 12.33 10.68
CA VAL A 216 -18.44 10.97 11.07
C VAL A 216 -17.20 10.16 11.46
N VAL A 217 -16.10 10.28 10.71
CA VAL A 217 -14.79 9.65 11.02
C VAL A 217 -14.23 10.22 12.33
N GLU A 218 -14.13 11.55 12.45
CA GLU A 218 -13.55 12.23 13.62
C GLU A 218 -14.31 11.89 14.92
N ASN A 219 -15.65 11.76 14.83
CA ASN A 219 -16.49 11.36 15.95
C ASN A 219 -16.50 9.84 16.23
N GLY A 220 -15.69 9.06 15.51
CA GLY A 220 -15.57 7.62 15.68
C GLY A 220 -16.80 6.82 15.26
N LYS A 221 -17.69 7.40 14.45
CA LYS A 221 -18.94 6.78 13.98
C LYS A 221 -18.85 6.12 12.60
N TRP A 222 -17.72 6.30 11.91
CA TRP A 222 -17.50 5.66 10.62
C TRP A 222 -17.28 4.16 10.79
N THR A 223 -18.37 3.41 10.75
CA THR A 223 -18.44 1.96 10.95
C THR A 223 -18.94 1.25 9.70
N ILE A 224 -18.77 -0.07 9.64
CA ILE A 224 -19.29 -0.89 8.54
C ILE A 224 -20.82 -0.72 8.44
N ASP A 225 -21.52 -0.62 9.57
CA ASP A 225 -22.99 -0.43 9.57
C ASP A 225 -23.39 0.94 9.02
N TYR A 226 -22.67 2.01 9.43
CA TYR A 226 -22.92 3.37 8.91
C TYR A 226 -22.72 3.41 7.39
N MET A 227 -21.61 2.83 6.90
CA MET A 227 -21.35 2.73 5.47
C MET A 227 -22.47 1.99 4.75
N TYR A 228 -22.92 0.85 5.30
CA TYR A 228 -23.98 0.05 4.70
C TYR A 228 -25.30 0.78 4.63
N ASP A 229 -25.69 1.49 5.70
CA ASP A 229 -26.94 2.27 5.71
C ASP A 229 -26.91 3.38 4.67
N SER A 230 -25.79 4.08 4.51
CA SER A 230 -25.62 5.07 3.46
C SER A 230 -25.59 4.46 2.05
N MET A 231 -25.01 3.28 1.87
CA MET A 231 -25.07 2.54 0.60
C MET A 231 -26.51 2.23 0.19
N LYS A 232 -27.32 1.74 1.11
CA LYS A 232 -28.74 1.42 0.84
C LYS A 232 -29.55 2.65 0.44
N SER A 233 -29.25 3.82 1.00
CA SER A 233 -29.98 5.05 0.69
C SER A 233 -29.73 5.57 -0.72
N VAL A 234 -28.57 5.20 -1.32
CA VAL A 234 -28.14 5.67 -2.63
C VAL A 234 -28.47 4.65 -3.74
N THR A 235 -28.46 3.37 -3.43
CA THR A 235 -28.61 2.31 -4.43
C THR A 235 -30.00 2.26 -5.03
N HIS A 236 -30.09 2.34 -6.36
CA HIS A 236 -31.34 2.11 -7.10
C HIS A 236 -31.11 1.85 -8.60
N ASP A 237 -32.04 1.13 -9.19
CA ASP A 237 -32.12 0.88 -10.63
C ASP A 237 -32.57 2.17 -11.33
N LEU A 238 -31.66 2.77 -12.12
CA LEU A 238 -31.93 4.04 -12.81
C LEU A 238 -32.69 3.86 -14.11
N ASN A 239 -32.50 2.75 -14.80
CA ASN A 239 -33.12 2.50 -16.09
C ASN A 239 -34.48 1.78 -15.96
N GLY A 240 -34.80 1.20 -14.79
CA GLY A 240 -36.06 0.55 -14.47
C GLY A 240 -36.26 -0.81 -15.15
N ASP A 241 -35.18 -1.50 -15.52
CA ASP A 241 -35.23 -2.82 -16.14
C ASP A 241 -35.34 -3.99 -15.15
N GLY A 242 -35.16 -3.70 -13.86
CA GLY A 242 -35.26 -4.67 -12.78
C GLY A 242 -33.96 -5.45 -12.53
N GLU A 243 -32.86 -5.11 -13.20
CA GLU A 243 -31.53 -5.68 -13.03
C GLU A 243 -30.52 -4.58 -12.70
N MET A 244 -29.68 -4.77 -11.70
CA MET A 244 -28.62 -3.83 -11.37
C MET A 244 -27.44 -3.97 -12.34
N GLY A 245 -27.16 -2.93 -13.13
CA GLY A 245 -26.16 -2.85 -14.18
C GLY A 245 -25.07 -1.80 -13.94
N GLU A 246 -24.26 -1.52 -14.96
CA GLU A 246 -23.21 -0.51 -14.91
C GLU A 246 -23.75 0.92 -14.93
N ASP A 247 -24.92 1.10 -15.53
CA ASP A 247 -25.60 2.39 -15.67
C ASP A 247 -26.50 2.74 -14.47
N ASP A 248 -26.55 1.86 -13.45
CA ASP A 248 -27.37 2.04 -12.26
C ASP A 248 -26.57 2.65 -11.12
N MET A 249 -27.28 3.10 -10.09
CA MET A 249 -26.67 3.73 -8.93
C MET A 249 -26.34 2.69 -7.86
N TRP A 250 -25.08 2.58 -7.54
CA TRP A 250 -24.53 1.64 -6.57
C TRP A 250 -24.13 2.31 -5.25
N GLY A 251 -24.32 1.62 -4.15
CA GLY A 251 -23.81 2.05 -2.85
C GLY A 251 -22.29 2.00 -2.81
N ALA A 252 -21.69 0.93 -3.30
CA ALA A 252 -20.24 0.81 -3.39
C ALA A 252 -19.80 -0.02 -4.59
N SER A 253 -18.62 0.28 -5.12
CA SER A 253 -17.90 -0.54 -6.06
C SER A 253 -16.60 -1.04 -5.42
N VAL A 254 -16.39 -2.36 -5.36
CA VAL A 254 -15.31 -3.00 -4.61
C VAL A 254 -14.68 -4.16 -5.38
N ASP A 255 -13.50 -4.58 -4.94
CA ASP A 255 -12.84 -5.81 -5.40
C ASP A 255 -12.68 -6.84 -4.27
N GLU A 256 -12.23 -8.02 -4.63
CA GLU A 256 -11.93 -9.11 -3.68
C GLU A 256 -10.93 -8.70 -2.59
N TYR A 257 -9.95 -7.86 -2.93
CA TYR A 257 -8.96 -7.35 -1.98
C TYR A 257 -9.56 -6.35 -0.98
N SER A 258 -10.67 -5.70 -1.33
CA SER A 258 -11.39 -4.82 -0.41
C SER A 258 -11.94 -5.60 0.78
N ALA A 259 -12.42 -6.82 0.60
CA ALA A 259 -12.89 -7.67 1.70
C ALA A 259 -11.79 -7.93 2.74
N ALA A 260 -10.53 -8.16 2.29
CA ALA A 260 -9.40 -8.28 3.20
C ALA A 260 -9.11 -6.96 3.94
N GLY A 261 -9.21 -5.81 3.27
CA GLY A 261 -9.08 -4.49 3.88
C GLY A 261 -10.13 -4.26 4.97
N PHE A 262 -11.39 -4.56 4.70
CA PHE A 262 -12.48 -4.49 5.69
C PHE A 262 -12.24 -5.43 6.88
N TYR A 263 -11.76 -6.64 6.63
CA TYR A 263 -11.48 -7.60 7.70
C TYR A 263 -10.37 -7.10 8.64
N ILE A 264 -9.27 -6.58 8.09
CA ILE A 264 -8.16 -6.04 8.87
C ILE A 264 -8.61 -4.79 9.63
N SER A 265 -9.30 -3.86 8.96
CA SER A 265 -9.81 -2.64 9.58
C SER A 265 -10.81 -2.93 10.71
N ALA A 266 -11.61 -4.00 10.59
CA ALA A 266 -12.49 -4.48 11.66
C ALA A 266 -11.75 -5.16 12.84
N GLY A 267 -10.41 -5.08 12.90
CA GLY A 267 -9.60 -5.74 13.91
C GLY A 267 -9.49 -7.25 13.74
N GLY A 268 -9.72 -7.75 12.53
CA GLY A 268 -9.54 -9.16 12.19
C GLY A 268 -8.05 -9.53 12.13
N THR A 269 -7.70 -10.67 12.71
CA THR A 269 -6.35 -11.23 12.67
C THR A 269 -6.38 -12.63 12.08
N GLN A 270 -5.51 -12.90 11.12
CA GLN A 270 -5.45 -14.19 10.44
C GLN A 270 -4.48 -15.16 11.10
N THR A 271 -3.45 -14.62 11.73
CA THR A 271 -2.38 -15.38 12.35
C THR A 271 -2.01 -14.80 13.72
N ALA A 272 -1.46 -15.63 14.56
CA ALA A 272 -0.75 -15.21 15.76
C ALA A 272 0.62 -15.88 15.80
N ILE A 273 1.60 -15.18 16.35
CA ILE A 273 2.94 -15.72 16.58
C ILE A 273 3.11 -15.88 18.08
N SER A 274 3.34 -17.11 18.53
CA SER A 274 3.59 -17.44 19.92
C SER A 274 4.96 -16.91 20.40
N SER A 275 5.18 -16.92 21.71
CA SER A 275 6.43 -16.41 22.30
C SER A 275 7.69 -17.16 21.84
N ASP A 276 7.55 -18.39 21.38
CA ASP A 276 8.63 -19.20 20.80
C ASP A 276 8.82 -18.94 19.29
N GLY A 277 8.03 -18.03 18.68
CA GLY A 277 8.12 -17.68 17.26
C GLY A 277 7.31 -18.60 16.33
N THR A 278 6.50 -19.50 16.88
CA THR A 278 5.67 -20.42 16.07
C THR A 278 4.39 -19.73 15.60
N PRO A 279 4.11 -19.67 14.27
CA PRO A 279 2.87 -19.11 13.76
C PRO A 279 1.70 -20.10 13.93
N SER A 280 0.52 -19.57 14.18
CA SER A 280 -0.75 -20.29 14.20
C SER A 280 -1.84 -19.54 13.43
N PHE A 281 -2.77 -20.26 12.81
CA PHE A 281 -3.91 -19.65 12.13
C PHE A 281 -5.07 -19.43 13.09
N LEU A 282 -5.70 -18.26 12.99
CA LEU A 282 -6.81 -17.83 13.83
C LEU A 282 -8.17 -17.88 13.12
N PHE A 283 -8.28 -18.58 11.99
CA PHE A 283 -9.54 -18.65 11.24
C PHE A 283 -10.71 -19.23 12.04
N ASN A 284 -10.44 -20.05 13.03
CA ASN A 284 -11.46 -20.68 13.88
C ASN A 284 -11.77 -19.86 15.15
N ASP A 285 -11.23 -18.64 15.29
CA ASP A 285 -11.57 -17.75 16.40
C ASP A 285 -13.00 -17.21 16.22
N PRO A 286 -13.89 -17.34 17.23
CA PRO A 286 -15.28 -16.86 17.13
C PRO A 286 -15.39 -15.38 16.79
N ASN A 287 -14.47 -14.54 17.27
CA ASN A 287 -14.49 -13.11 16.96
C ASN A 287 -14.17 -12.85 15.48
N ASN A 288 -13.32 -13.67 14.86
CA ASN A 288 -13.05 -13.60 13.44
C ASN A 288 -14.25 -14.03 12.61
N TYR A 289 -15.00 -15.04 13.06
CA TYR A 289 -16.25 -15.45 12.41
C TYR A 289 -17.26 -14.32 12.34
N SER A 290 -17.54 -13.66 13.45
CA SER A 290 -18.51 -12.55 13.49
C SER A 290 -18.11 -11.40 12.55
N ARG A 291 -16.82 -11.11 12.43
CA ARG A 291 -16.30 -10.11 11.48
C ARG A 291 -16.52 -10.54 10.04
N ILE A 292 -16.17 -11.78 9.71
CA ILE A 292 -16.34 -12.33 8.36
C ILE A 292 -17.81 -12.36 7.97
N GLU A 293 -18.70 -12.80 8.85
CA GLU A 293 -20.15 -12.82 8.60
C GLU A 293 -20.70 -11.42 8.34
N LYS A 294 -20.32 -10.43 9.17
CA LYS A 294 -20.73 -9.04 8.98
C LYS A 294 -20.25 -8.47 7.65
N ILE A 295 -18.97 -8.64 7.32
CA ILE A 295 -18.39 -8.16 6.07
C ILE A 295 -19.03 -8.85 4.87
N ALA A 296 -19.22 -10.18 4.92
CA ALA A 296 -19.85 -10.93 3.86
C ALA A 296 -21.32 -10.50 3.63
N SER A 297 -22.05 -10.18 4.68
CA SER A 297 -23.44 -9.73 4.60
C SER A 297 -23.60 -8.33 4.01
N ILE A 298 -22.59 -7.48 4.12
CA ILE A 298 -22.59 -6.09 3.69
C ILE A 298 -21.86 -5.91 2.35
N ILE A 299 -20.57 -6.18 2.35
CA ILE A 299 -19.72 -6.05 1.15
C ILE A 299 -20.02 -7.18 0.14
N GLY A 300 -20.48 -8.33 0.65
CA GLY A 300 -20.96 -9.44 -0.16
C GLY A 300 -22.34 -9.23 -0.79
N ASN A 301 -23.13 -8.26 -0.31
CA ASN A 301 -24.50 -8.04 -0.75
C ASN A 301 -24.54 -7.43 -2.16
N ALA A 302 -24.93 -8.26 -3.14
CA ALA A 302 -24.98 -7.87 -4.56
C ALA A 302 -26.13 -6.90 -4.92
N GLU A 303 -27.02 -6.58 -3.96
CA GLU A 303 -28.08 -5.59 -4.16
C GLU A 303 -27.56 -4.16 -4.01
N VAL A 304 -26.50 -3.94 -3.20
CA VAL A 304 -25.96 -2.61 -2.91
C VAL A 304 -24.48 -2.46 -3.26
N THR A 305 -23.79 -3.58 -3.50
CA THR A 305 -22.36 -3.61 -3.79
C THR A 305 -22.09 -4.20 -5.16
N GLN A 306 -21.54 -3.38 -6.04
CA GLN A 306 -21.01 -3.83 -7.32
C GLN A 306 -19.63 -4.47 -7.09
N LYS A 307 -19.46 -5.68 -7.57
CA LYS A 307 -18.18 -6.39 -7.54
C LYS A 307 -17.53 -6.41 -8.91
N ALA A 308 -16.22 -6.15 -8.96
CA ALA A 308 -15.45 -6.20 -10.21
C ALA A 308 -15.61 -7.53 -10.95
N GLU A 309 -15.73 -8.63 -10.22
CA GLU A 309 -15.92 -9.98 -10.77
C GLU A 309 -17.27 -10.14 -11.51
N GLN A 310 -18.30 -9.42 -11.09
CA GLN A 310 -19.60 -9.43 -11.76
C GLN A 310 -19.53 -8.71 -13.10
N LEU A 311 -18.80 -7.59 -13.17
CA LEU A 311 -18.54 -6.87 -14.42
C LEU A 311 -17.73 -7.72 -15.39
N ALA A 312 -16.70 -8.40 -14.91
CA ALA A 312 -15.86 -9.29 -15.70
C ALA A 312 -16.66 -10.45 -16.33
N SER A 313 -17.65 -11.00 -15.61
CA SER A 313 -18.50 -12.07 -16.14
C SER A 313 -19.40 -11.62 -17.30
N ARG A 314 -19.72 -10.32 -17.36
CA ARG A 314 -20.53 -9.72 -18.44
C ARG A 314 -19.70 -9.32 -19.66
N SER A 315 -18.51 -8.75 -19.43
CA SER A 315 -17.63 -8.29 -20.51
C SER A 315 -16.74 -9.39 -21.11
N GLY A 316 -16.66 -10.56 -20.48
CA GLY A 316 -15.76 -11.65 -20.88
C GLY A 316 -14.28 -11.38 -20.61
N SER A 317 -13.94 -10.27 -19.98
CA SER A 317 -12.58 -9.88 -19.61
C SER A 317 -12.58 -9.31 -18.20
N TYR A 318 -11.80 -9.89 -17.30
CA TYR A 318 -11.59 -9.32 -15.98
C TYR A 318 -10.67 -8.11 -16.11
N ASN A 319 -11.26 -6.93 -15.99
CA ASN A 319 -10.49 -5.69 -15.88
C ASN A 319 -10.79 -5.05 -14.52
N ILE A 320 -9.80 -5.06 -13.64
CA ILE A 320 -9.89 -4.48 -12.30
C ILE A 320 -10.25 -2.96 -12.34
N VAL A 321 -10.05 -2.35 -13.49
CA VAL A 321 -10.34 -0.93 -13.74
C VAL A 321 -11.84 -0.66 -13.90
N ASP A 322 -12.63 -1.66 -14.31
CA ASP A 322 -14.06 -1.47 -14.59
C ASP A 322 -14.83 -0.94 -13.37
N LYS A 323 -14.52 -1.43 -12.17
CA LYS A 323 -15.11 -0.93 -10.91
C LYS A 323 -14.77 0.53 -10.62
N VAL A 324 -13.57 0.96 -11.01
CA VAL A 324 -13.15 2.35 -10.83
C VAL A 324 -13.97 3.25 -11.73
N TYR A 325 -14.30 2.79 -12.94
CA TYR A 325 -15.12 3.54 -13.88
C TYR A 325 -16.55 3.76 -13.39
N THR A 326 -17.17 2.80 -12.72
CA THR A 326 -18.50 3.00 -12.13
C THR A 326 -18.47 4.16 -11.12
N PHE A 327 -17.48 4.21 -10.24
CA PHE A 327 -17.31 5.31 -9.30
C PHE A 327 -16.94 6.62 -10.03
N LYS A 328 -15.98 6.57 -10.94
CA LYS A 328 -15.50 7.74 -11.70
C LYS A 328 -16.60 8.40 -12.52
N ASN A 329 -17.52 7.62 -13.05
CA ASN A 329 -18.66 8.11 -13.83
C ASN A 329 -19.84 8.58 -12.96
N GLY A 330 -19.68 8.62 -11.63
CA GLY A 330 -20.70 9.09 -10.71
C GLY A 330 -21.83 8.10 -10.46
N HIS A 331 -21.63 6.81 -10.71
CA HIS A 331 -22.59 5.72 -10.55
C HIS A 331 -22.37 4.86 -9.29
N ALA A 332 -21.47 5.28 -8.40
CA ALA A 332 -21.29 4.67 -7.10
C ALA A 332 -20.96 5.72 -6.03
N LEU A 333 -21.55 5.58 -4.84
CA LEU A 333 -21.24 6.45 -3.71
C LEU A 333 -19.82 6.20 -3.20
N TYR A 334 -19.41 4.94 -3.06
CA TYR A 334 -18.10 4.55 -2.53
C TYR A 334 -17.29 3.72 -3.52
N LEU A 335 -15.98 3.93 -3.49
CA LEU A 335 -15.00 3.06 -4.12
C LEU A 335 -14.08 2.46 -3.06
N GLY A 336 -14.13 1.15 -2.86
CA GLY A 336 -13.15 0.43 -2.06
C GLY A 336 -11.96 0.01 -2.92
N TYR A 337 -10.80 0.69 -2.76
CA TYR A 337 -9.60 0.40 -3.55
C TYR A 337 -8.30 0.72 -2.79
N GLY A 338 -7.16 0.48 -3.40
CA GLY A 338 -5.89 0.99 -2.93
C GLY A 338 -5.71 2.47 -3.25
N ALA A 339 -4.90 3.18 -2.47
CA ALA A 339 -4.62 4.60 -2.67
C ALA A 339 -4.07 4.94 -4.06
N GLN A 340 -3.52 3.96 -4.79
CA GLN A 340 -3.10 4.13 -6.18
C GLN A 340 -4.24 4.56 -7.12
N ALA A 341 -5.51 4.33 -6.76
CA ALA A 341 -6.64 4.81 -7.55
C ALA A 341 -6.58 6.32 -7.79
N ILE A 342 -6.14 7.07 -6.77
CA ILE A 342 -6.01 8.53 -6.81
C ILE A 342 -5.04 8.94 -7.92
N ALA A 343 -3.87 8.31 -7.94
CA ALA A 343 -2.81 8.68 -8.87
C ALA A 343 -3.07 8.22 -10.30
N PHE A 344 -3.70 7.06 -10.49
CA PHE A 344 -3.79 6.43 -11.82
C PHE A 344 -5.14 6.52 -12.49
N TYR A 345 -6.24 6.64 -11.72
CA TYR A 345 -7.58 6.49 -12.30
C TYR A 345 -8.52 7.66 -12.01
N LEU A 346 -8.35 8.38 -10.90
CA LEU A 346 -9.29 9.42 -10.47
C LEU A 346 -8.84 10.85 -10.78
N ARG A 347 -7.66 11.04 -11.38
CA ARG A 347 -7.10 12.40 -11.65
C ARG A 347 -7.98 13.27 -12.54
N ASP A 348 -8.73 12.66 -13.43
CA ASP A 348 -9.63 13.30 -14.42
C ASP A 348 -11.11 13.00 -14.15
N MET A 349 -11.46 12.63 -12.90
CA MET A 349 -12.83 12.50 -12.45
C MET A 349 -13.53 13.86 -12.46
N GLU A 350 -14.75 13.94 -13.00
CA GLU A 350 -15.50 15.19 -13.07
C GLU A 350 -16.09 15.60 -11.72
N ASP A 351 -16.60 14.63 -10.95
CA ASP A 351 -17.09 14.87 -9.60
C ASP A 351 -15.93 14.97 -8.62
N ASP A 352 -16.05 15.87 -7.66
CA ASP A 352 -15.15 15.91 -6.50
C ASP A 352 -15.35 14.67 -5.62
N TYR A 353 -14.27 14.17 -5.03
CA TYR A 353 -14.31 13.04 -4.12
C TYR A 353 -13.50 13.28 -2.85
N GLY A 354 -13.91 12.63 -1.77
CA GLY A 354 -13.18 12.59 -0.51
C GLY A 354 -12.55 11.22 -0.28
N ILE A 355 -11.63 11.15 0.68
CA ILE A 355 -10.90 9.94 1.05
C ILE A 355 -11.14 9.65 2.53
N LEU A 356 -11.59 8.46 2.83
CA LEU A 356 -11.87 7.97 4.18
C LEU A 356 -11.02 6.73 4.49
N PRO A 357 -10.72 6.46 5.76
CA PRO A 357 -10.20 5.16 6.15
C PRO A 357 -11.22 4.06 5.85
N VAL A 358 -10.77 2.83 5.73
CA VAL A 358 -11.69 1.68 5.72
C VAL A 358 -12.45 1.66 7.06
N PRO A 359 -13.78 1.50 7.08
CA PRO A 359 -14.56 1.65 8.29
C PRO A 359 -14.22 0.58 9.34
N LYS A 360 -14.35 0.93 10.61
CA LYS A 360 -14.18 0.00 11.72
C LYS A 360 -15.40 -0.89 11.94
N TYR A 361 -15.24 -1.95 12.72
CA TYR A 361 -16.30 -2.94 12.97
C TYR A 361 -17.56 -2.33 13.59
N ASP A 362 -17.37 -1.54 14.66
CA ASP A 362 -18.42 -0.82 15.40
C ASP A 362 -17.83 0.37 16.15
N GLU A 363 -18.68 1.14 16.84
CA GLU A 363 -18.26 2.33 17.59
C GLU A 363 -17.37 2.01 18.81
N SER A 364 -17.36 0.78 19.31
CA SER A 364 -16.53 0.38 20.47
C SER A 364 -15.05 0.21 20.09
N GLN A 365 -14.77 -0.03 18.81
CA GLN A 365 -13.40 -0.12 18.30
C GLN A 365 -12.75 1.26 18.33
N GLN A 366 -11.55 1.38 18.93
CA GLN A 366 -10.88 2.66 19.15
C GLN A 366 -10.25 3.25 17.88
N ASN A 367 -9.63 2.40 17.04
CA ASN A 367 -8.86 2.83 15.87
C ASN A 367 -9.51 2.33 14.57
N TYR A 368 -9.25 3.05 13.49
CA TYR A 368 -9.58 2.63 12.13
C TYR A 368 -8.54 1.66 11.57
#